data_6ac4382858de60a076dc01e7153e864a
#
_entry.id   6ac4382858de60a076dc01e7153e864a
#
_cell.length_a   1.000
_cell.length_b   1.000
_cell.length_c   1.000
_cell.angle_alpha   90.00
_cell.angle_beta   90.00
_cell.angle_gamma   90.00
#
_symmetry.space_group_name_H-M   'P 1'
#
loop_
_entity.id
_entity.type
_entity.pdbx_description
1 polymer ?
#
loop_
_entity_poly.entity_id
_entity_poly.type
_entity_poly.pdbx_seq_one_letter_code
_entity_poly.pdbx_strand_id
1 'polypeptide(L)'
;SKSGVSFSQGATPPDLPGGKNLSPAFETTAGLSADAGNPGPFKGVNPGEYVDIIFNLQANKTYADVIAALNLGITNPAAAGSLRLGLHVQSIGSDGKSDSFIAVPLPGSVLLLGTGLLALAFPGFRRRRRP
;
A
#
# COMPACT_ATOMS: atom_id res chain seq x y z
N SER A 1 3.87 -9.07 16.37
CA SER A 1 4.49 -9.95 15.38
C SER A 1 4.46 -11.40 15.83
N LYS A 2 4.51 -12.31 14.88
CA LYS A 2 4.58 -13.75 15.14
C LYS A 2 6.02 -14.20 15.42
N SER A 3 6.18 -15.34 16.10
CA SER A 3 7.50 -15.94 16.35
C SER A 3 8.23 -16.17 15.02
N GLY A 4 9.47 -15.72 14.92
CA GLY A 4 10.29 -15.77 13.71
C GLY A 4 10.36 -14.44 12.95
N VAL A 5 9.31 -13.63 12.97
CA VAL A 5 9.30 -12.29 12.37
C VAL A 5 10.10 -11.32 13.23
N SER A 6 11.07 -10.65 12.64
CA SER A 6 11.91 -9.67 13.32
C SER A 6 12.18 -8.49 12.39
N PHE A 7 11.79 -7.30 12.82
CA PHE A 7 12.02 -6.05 12.10
C PHE A 7 12.72 -5.05 13.02
N SER A 8 13.57 -4.24 12.44
CA SER A 8 14.20 -3.09 13.07
C SER A 8 13.85 -1.80 12.33
N GLN A 9 13.78 -0.69 13.05
CA GLN A 9 13.62 0.63 12.45
C GLN A 9 14.88 1.00 11.66
N GLY A 10 14.66 1.60 10.50
CA GLY A 10 15.71 1.98 9.56
C GLY A 10 16.06 0.85 8.59
N ALA A 11 15.75 1.05 7.32
CA ALA A 11 16.16 0.14 6.25
C ALA A 11 17.52 0.55 5.68
N THR A 12 18.29 -0.43 5.19
CA THR A 12 19.57 -0.20 4.50
C THR A 12 19.59 -1.01 3.21
N PRO A 13 19.56 -0.38 2.02
CA PRO A 13 19.42 1.07 1.80
C PRO A 13 18.06 1.62 2.24
N PRO A 14 17.95 2.92 2.56
CA PRO A 14 16.71 3.50 3.08
C PRO A 14 15.62 3.62 2.01
N ASP A 15 16.00 3.61 0.75
CA ASP A 15 15.09 3.82 -0.37
C ASP A 15 14.40 2.52 -0.80
N LEU A 16 13.13 2.65 -1.17
CA LEU A 16 12.38 1.55 -1.77
C LEU A 16 12.97 1.23 -3.16
N PRO A 17 13.38 -0.02 -3.44
CA PRO A 17 13.89 -0.41 -4.75
C PRO A 17 12.91 -0.03 -5.86
N GLY A 18 13.43 0.66 -6.91
CA GLY A 18 12.60 1.17 -8.01
C GLY A 18 11.79 2.43 -7.69
N GLY A 19 11.73 2.86 -6.45
CA GLY A 19 10.91 4.00 -6.02
C GLY A 19 11.27 5.32 -6.70
N LYS A 20 12.55 5.52 -6.99
CA LYS A 20 13.06 6.72 -7.71
C LYS A 20 12.61 6.80 -9.18
N ASN A 21 12.17 5.69 -9.77
CA ASN A 21 11.70 5.65 -11.16
C ASN A 21 10.24 6.10 -11.30
N LEU A 22 9.57 6.37 -10.21
CA LEU A 22 8.19 6.83 -10.20
C LEU A 22 8.07 8.34 -10.41
N SER A 23 6.92 8.79 -10.82
CA SER A 23 6.60 10.23 -10.94
C SER A 23 5.31 10.56 -10.16
N PRO A 24 5.40 11.27 -9.04
CA PRO A 24 6.62 11.71 -8.34
C PRO A 24 7.38 10.53 -7.73
N ALA A 25 8.69 10.68 -7.59
CA ALA A 25 9.55 9.68 -6.96
C ALA A 25 9.03 9.30 -5.56
N PHE A 26 9.20 8.03 -5.19
CA PHE A 26 8.95 7.60 -3.81
C PHE A 26 10.22 7.86 -2.99
N GLU A 27 10.09 8.70 -2.00
CA GLU A 27 11.17 9.01 -1.06
C GLU A 27 10.76 8.56 0.34
N THR A 28 11.65 7.84 0.99
CA THR A 28 11.43 7.37 2.36
C THR A 28 11.71 8.49 3.35
N THR A 29 10.74 8.81 4.18
CA THR A 29 10.93 9.76 5.27
C THR A 29 11.87 9.16 6.32
N ALA A 30 12.87 9.92 6.74
CA ALA A 30 13.82 9.49 7.77
C ALA A 30 13.10 9.01 9.03
N GLY A 31 13.48 7.84 9.52
CA GLY A 31 12.89 7.20 10.69
C GLY A 31 11.56 6.47 10.44
N LEU A 32 11.00 6.55 9.23
CA LEU A 32 9.75 5.87 8.86
C LEU A 32 9.98 4.68 7.91
N SER A 33 11.08 3.97 8.09
CA SER A 33 11.34 2.70 7.43
C SER A 33 11.59 1.60 8.45
N ALA A 34 11.31 0.37 8.07
CA ALA A 34 11.65 -0.82 8.85
C ALA A 34 12.16 -1.90 7.89
N ASP A 35 13.13 -2.66 8.35
CA ASP A 35 13.74 -3.75 7.59
C ASP A 35 13.72 -5.04 8.38
N ALA A 36 13.57 -6.16 7.67
CA ALA A 36 13.65 -7.47 8.27
C ALA A 36 15.09 -7.75 8.75
N GLY A 37 15.20 -8.35 9.92
CA GLY A 37 16.49 -8.77 10.46
C GLY A 37 17.19 -9.79 9.55
N ASN A 38 18.52 -9.90 9.69
CA ASN A 38 19.29 -10.86 8.90
C ASN A 38 19.15 -12.31 9.42
N PRO A 39 19.07 -13.28 8.51
CA PRO A 39 18.88 -13.15 7.05
C PRO A 39 17.44 -12.79 6.71
N GLY A 40 17.27 -11.73 5.89
CA GLY A 40 15.99 -11.09 5.58
C GLY A 40 14.85 -12.05 5.21
N PRO A 41 15.04 -13.01 4.29
CA PRO A 41 13.97 -13.93 3.90
C PRO A 41 13.41 -14.78 5.04
N PHE A 42 14.21 -15.07 6.07
CA PHE A 42 13.80 -15.90 7.23
C PHE A 42 13.22 -15.06 8.39
N LYS A 43 13.45 -13.76 8.38
CA LYS A 43 12.99 -12.82 9.40
C LYS A 43 11.88 -11.90 8.94
N GLY A 44 11.57 -11.93 7.65
CA GLY A 44 10.43 -11.25 7.06
C GLY A 44 9.09 -11.90 7.44
N VAL A 45 8.03 -11.38 6.88
CA VAL A 45 6.67 -11.90 7.08
C VAL A 45 6.39 -12.95 5.99
N ASN A 46 6.18 -14.18 6.40
CA ASN A 46 5.83 -15.29 5.52
C ASN A 46 4.31 -15.55 5.54
N PRO A 47 3.77 -16.41 4.66
CA PRO A 47 2.36 -16.74 4.66
C PRO A 47 1.85 -17.17 6.04
N GLY A 48 0.80 -16.51 6.52
CA GLY A 48 0.21 -16.72 7.84
C GLY A 48 0.93 -16.02 9.00
N GLU A 49 1.93 -15.20 8.72
CA GLU A 49 2.61 -14.33 9.68
C GLU A 49 2.18 -12.87 9.51
N TYR A 50 2.53 -12.04 10.47
CA TYR A 50 2.27 -10.60 10.42
C TYR A 50 3.31 -9.81 11.22
N VAL A 51 3.43 -8.54 10.91
CA VAL A 51 4.17 -7.53 11.68
C VAL A 51 3.27 -6.32 11.88
N ASP A 52 3.25 -5.80 13.12
CA ASP A 52 2.59 -4.53 13.44
C ASP A 52 3.67 -3.47 13.58
N ILE A 53 3.55 -2.39 12.83
CA ILE A 53 4.41 -1.21 12.93
C ILE A 53 3.56 -0.09 13.52
N ILE A 54 3.90 0.31 14.73
CA ILE A 54 3.14 1.30 15.50
C ILE A 54 3.83 2.65 15.38
N PHE A 55 3.07 3.66 14.97
CA PHE A 55 3.52 5.04 14.86
C PHE A 55 2.82 5.93 15.87
N ASN A 56 3.56 6.83 16.48
CA ASN A 56 2.97 7.91 17.27
C ASN A 56 2.52 9.04 16.34
N LEU A 57 1.33 9.57 16.59
CA LEU A 57 0.85 10.74 15.87
C LEU A 57 1.67 11.98 16.26
N GLN A 58 1.91 12.87 15.32
CA GLN A 58 2.46 14.18 15.62
C GLN A 58 1.50 14.99 16.49
N ALA A 59 2.04 15.94 17.23
CA ALA A 59 1.22 16.83 18.06
C ALA A 59 0.10 17.49 17.24
N ASN A 60 -1.09 17.54 17.81
CA ASN A 60 -2.30 18.10 17.21
C ASN A 60 -2.77 17.40 15.91
N LYS A 61 -2.32 16.16 15.66
CA LYS A 61 -2.80 15.31 14.57
C LYS A 61 -3.70 14.20 15.10
N THR A 62 -4.66 13.83 14.28
CA THR A 62 -5.63 12.78 14.57
C THR A 62 -5.47 11.61 13.59
N TYR A 63 -6.10 10.50 13.88
CA TYR A 63 -6.18 9.38 12.94
C TYR A 63 -6.83 9.79 11.60
N ALA A 64 -7.83 10.67 11.64
CA ALA A 64 -8.46 11.20 10.42
C ALA A 64 -7.48 11.97 9.53
N ASP A 65 -6.53 12.71 10.11
CA ASP A 65 -5.48 13.40 9.35
C ASP A 65 -4.57 12.39 8.62
N VAL A 66 -4.26 11.26 9.25
CA VAL A 66 -3.46 10.21 8.61
C VAL A 66 -4.20 9.60 7.43
N ILE A 67 -5.48 9.29 7.60
CA ILE A 67 -6.32 8.76 6.51
C ILE A 67 -6.44 9.76 5.37
N ALA A 68 -6.62 11.04 5.67
CA ALA A 68 -6.66 12.09 4.66
C ALA A 68 -5.33 12.19 3.89
N ALA A 69 -4.19 12.13 4.59
CA ALA A 69 -2.86 12.16 3.98
C ALA A 69 -2.60 10.92 3.09
N LEU A 70 -3.03 9.73 3.51
CA LEU A 70 -2.94 8.50 2.70
C LEU A 70 -3.82 8.60 1.44
N ASN A 71 -5.05 9.08 1.56
CA ASN A 71 -5.93 9.30 0.41
C ASN A 71 -5.34 10.34 -0.55
N LEU A 72 -4.71 11.39 -0.01
CA LEU A 72 -4.01 12.38 -0.82
C LEU A 72 -2.80 11.76 -1.53
N GLY A 73 -2.05 10.90 -0.85
CA GLY A 73 -0.92 10.15 -1.44
C GLY A 73 -1.34 9.23 -2.58
N ILE A 74 -2.58 8.76 -2.55
CA ILE A 74 -3.18 7.96 -3.61
C ILE A 74 -3.67 8.84 -4.78
N THR A 75 -4.39 9.93 -4.49
CA THR A 75 -5.08 10.75 -5.50
C THR A 75 -4.20 11.84 -6.11
N ASN A 76 -3.31 12.41 -5.31
CA ASN A 76 -2.37 13.46 -5.73
C ASN A 76 -1.05 13.31 -4.98
N PRO A 77 -0.20 12.35 -5.36
CA PRO A 77 1.05 12.04 -4.63
C PRO A 77 2.08 13.18 -4.62
N ALA A 78 1.95 14.17 -5.51
CA ALA A 78 2.81 15.34 -5.53
C ALA A 78 2.36 16.46 -4.56
N ALA A 79 1.17 16.35 -3.98
CA ALA A 79 0.65 17.37 -3.10
C ALA A 79 1.39 17.40 -1.76
N ALA A 80 1.58 18.60 -1.22
CA ALA A 80 2.12 18.76 0.13
C ALA A 80 1.22 18.07 1.16
N GLY A 81 1.83 17.33 2.08
CA GLY A 81 1.10 16.55 3.10
C GLY A 81 0.59 15.18 2.60
N SER A 82 0.87 14.80 1.36
CA SER A 82 0.59 13.44 0.90
C SER A 82 1.45 12.42 1.66
N LEU A 83 0.86 11.28 1.99
CA LEU A 83 1.55 10.15 2.59
C LEU A 83 1.39 8.91 1.71
N ARG A 84 2.50 8.23 1.40
CA ARG A 84 2.51 6.99 0.64
C ARG A 84 3.13 5.88 1.47
N LEU A 85 2.64 4.66 1.29
CA LEU A 85 3.22 3.47 1.88
C LEU A 85 3.91 2.66 0.78
N GLY A 86 5.15 2.23 1.03
CA GLY A 86 5.91 1.35 0.17
C GLY A 86 6.21 0.04 0.89
N LEU A 87 6.17 -1.06 0.14
CA LEU A 87 6.49 -2.40 0.61
C LEU A 87 7.43 -3.07 -0.38
N HIS A 88 8.55 -3.59 0.12
CA HIS A 88 9.44 -4.45 -0.65
C HIS A 88 9.26 -5.91 -0.22
N VAL A 89 8.93 -6.76 -1.17
CA VAL A 89 8.74 -8.19 -0.96
C VAL A 89 9.87 -8.95 -1.62
N GLN A 90 10.49 -9.85 -0.89
CA GLN A 90 11.60 -10.68 -1.35
C GLN A 90 11.20 -12.15 -1.41
N SER A 91 11.96 -12.93 -2.15
CA SER A 91 11.76 -14.39 -2.28
C SER A 91 10.38 -14.78 -2.82
N ILE A 92 9.92 -14.06 -3.83
CA ILE A 92 8.65 -14.33 -4.50
C ILE A 92 8.81 -15.54 -5.43
N GLY A 93 7.98 -16.55 -5.24
CA GLY A 93 7.96 -17.75 -6.08
C GLY A 93 9.22 -18.61 -5.95
N SER A 94 9.33 -19.62 -6.82
CA SER A 94 10.46 -20.58 -6.86
C SER A 94 11.77 -19.93 -7.28
N ASP A 95 11.71 -18.81 -8.01
CA ASP A 95 12.89 -18.13 -8.58
C ASP A 95 13.50 -17.13 -7.59
N GLY A 96 12.92 -16.95 -6.42
CA GLY A 96 13.43 -16.04 -5.39
C GLY A 96 13.46 -14.57 -5.81
N LYS A 97 12.53 -14.14 -6.67
CA LYS A 97 12.44 -12.75 -7.16
C LYS A 97 12.05 -11.80 -6.04
N SER A 98 12.23 -10.51 -6.28
CA SER A 98 11.75 -9.45 -5.39
C SER A 98 10.99 -8.41 -6.18
N ASP A 99 10.04 -7.74 -5.52
CA ASP A 99 9.25 -6.67 -6.11
C ASP A 99 8.90 -5.61 -5.07
N SER A 100 8.61 -4.41 -5.54
CA SER A 100 8.24 -3.28 -4.70
C SER A 100 6.84 -2.80 -5.05
N PHE A 101 6.05 -2.61 -4.02
CA PHE A 101 4.66 -2.18 -4.11
C PHE A 101 4.49 -0.82 -3.42
N ILE A 102 3.74 0.06 -4.04
CA ILE A 102 3.35 1.34 -3.45
C ILE A 102 1.83 1.44 -3.53
N ALA A 103 1.22 1.98 -2.48
CA ALA A 103 -0.21 2.29 -2.51
C ALA A 103 -0.51 3.22 -3.69
N VAL A 104 -1.24 2.73 -4.68
CA VAL A 104 -1.66 3.47 -5.87
C VAL A 104 -3.18 3.49 -5.96
N PRO A 105 -3.78 4.55 -6.56
CA PRO A 105 -5.22 4.55 -6.79
C PRO A 105 -5.59 3.37 -7.68
N LEU A 106 -6.68 2.69 -7.33
CA LEU A 106 -7.31 1.80 -8.29
C LEU A 106 -7.78 2.68 -9.48
N PRO A 107 -7.37 2.36 -10.72
CA PRO A 107 -7.87 3.08 -11.87
C PRO A 107 -9.40 3.16 -11.82
N GLY A 108 -9.96 4.34 -12.04
CA GLY A 108 -11.43 4.54 -12.05
C GLY A 108 -12.15 3.58 -13.00
N SER A 109 -11.44 3.07 -14.01
CA SER A 109 -11.90 2.01 -14.91
C SER A 109 -12.28 0.70 -14.19
N VAL A 110 -11.61 0.34 -13.09
CA VAL A 110 -11.94 -0.86 -12.30
C VAL A 110 -13.27 -0.65 -11.56
N LEU A 111 -13.49 0.54 -11.02
CA LEU A 111 -14.77 0.91 -10.40
C LEU A 111 -15.89 0.98 -11.43
N LEU A 112 -15.65 1.58 -12.61
CA LEU A 112 -16.59 1.64 -13.71
C LEU A 112 -16.91 0.27 -14.28
N LEU A 113 -15.91 -0.61 -14.41
CA LEU A 113 -16.13 -1.98 -14.86
C LEU A 113 -16.98 -2.76 -13.84
N GLY A 114 -16.68 -2.65 -12.55
CA GLY A 114 -17.45 -3.29 -11.48
C GLY A 114 -18.90 -2.81 -11.44
N THR A 115 -19.14 -1.51 -11.48
CA THR A 115 -20.49 -0.93 -11.51
C THR A 115 -21.23 -1.21 -12.82
N GLY A 116 -20.53 -1.23 -13.97
CA GLY A 116 -21.09 -1.60 -15.27
C GLY A 116 -21.54 -3.05 -15.30
N LEU A 117 -20.75 -3.98 -14.78
CA LEU A 117 -21.12 -5.40 -14.68
C LEU A 117 -22.31 -5.62 -13.73
N LEU A 118 -22.35 -4.91 -12.60
CA LEU A 118 -23.52 -4.94 -11.69
C LEU A 118 -24.78 -4.42 -12.39
N ALA A 119 -24.69 -3.33 -13.15
CA ALA A 119 -25.83 -2.79 -13.90
C ALA A 119 -26.35 -3.76 -14.99
N LEU A 120 -25.46 -4.53 -15.59
CA LEU A 120 -25.81 -5.58 -16.56
C LEU A 120 -26.39 -6.83 -15.89
N ALA A 121 -25.95 -7.16 -14.66
CA ALA A 121 -26.43 -8.32 -13.91
C ALA A 121 -27.85 -8.14 -13.36
N PHE A 122 -28.37 -6.89 -13.30
CA PHE A 122 -29.74 -6.59 -12.86
C PHE A 122 -30.65 -6.13 -14.01
N PRO A 123 -31.08 -6.98 -14.94
CA PRO A 123 -31.95 -6.60 -16.05
C PRO A 123 -33.41 -6.37 -15.65
N GLY A 124 -33.70 -6.04 -14.40
CA GLY A 124 -35.05 -6.09 -13.82
C GLY A 124 -35.85 -4.80 -13.74
N PHE A 125 -35.37 -3.64 -14.21
CA PHE A 125 -36.16 -2.39 -14.17
C PHE A 125 -36.76 -1.97 -15.50
N ARG A 126 -37.21 -2.92 -16.35
CA ARG A 126 -38.14 -2.59 -17.40
C ARG A 126 -39.53 -2.43 -16.80
N ARG A 127 -39.90 -1.17 -16.48
CA ARG A 127 -41.29 -0.77 -16.26
C ARG A 127 -42.13 -1.20 -17.49
N ARG A 128 -42.92 -2.26 -17.35
CA ARG A 128 -44.05 -2.52 -18.22
C ARG A 128 -45.01 -1.35 -18.06
N ARG A 129 -44.98 -0.38 -18.96
CA ARG A 129 -46.19 0.43 -19.25
C ARG A 129 -47.13 -0.49 -20.00
N ARG A 130 -48.24 -0.84 -19.41
CA ARG A 130 -49.41 -1.38 -20.09
C ARG A 130 -50.27 -0.23 -20.59
N PRO A 131 -50.92 -0.39 -21.76
CA PRO A 131 -51.83 0.58 -22.36
C PRO A 131 -53.11 0.75 -21.53
#